data_51b38eb3abd983463273fbce95441536
#
_entry.id   51b38eb3abd983463273fbce95441536
#
_cell.length_a   1.000
_cell.length_b   1.000
_cell.length_c   1.000
_cell.angle_alpha   90.00
_cell.angle_beta   90.00
_cell.angle_gamma   90.00
#
_symmetry.space_group_name_H-M   'P 1'
#
loop_
_entity.id
_entity.type
_entity.pdbx_description
1 polymer ?
#
loop_
_entity_poly.entity_id
_entity_poly.type
_entity_poly.pdbx_seq_one_letter_code
_entity_poly.pdbx_strand_id
1 'polypeptide(L)'
;MRNARAALAITLGLLAMGLPFGPAQAQPATNAVGTANAPSVAAPAATISFEKFKLANGLTVILHSDRSLPLVALNVWYHVGPANEPVHRSGFAHLFEHLMFEGSKHVGHEFDRILESIGATNSNGTTSWDRTNYFETAPSENLETLLWLESDRMGFMIDTLTQERLDVQRDVVKNERRQSYENAPYGPSSLAMLNALFPEGHPYHGAVIGSMADLSAATLDDVTDFFRQYYAPSNATLCLAGDLDLAQAKALIQRYFVTLPDRQRPAGKLVPYAALPKAERLVIREPVTLAQISFGYRSPPAYTEDDPALDVAMAILGGGKATRLYQRLVVQTKLAADVSASLESNQLASIASLSATVATGKSSAAVEHELDTVLEQLEKNGPSAAELARAKRRILVGALSSLELLNGPGGESGRAGLLQRFDQYTGDPGYLPKWLSQIERVQGKDVQRVIKQSLRPDARVVVVTEAAPPAAQEAP
;
A
#
# COMPACT_ATOMS: atom_id res chain seq x y z
N MET A 1 20.98 -23.38 -24.98
CA MET A 1 19.84 -22.74 -25.65
C MET A 1 18.55 -23.40 -25.18
N ARG A 2 17.71 -22.75 -24.47
CA ARG A 2 16.43 -23.02 -23.81
C ARG A 2 16.56 -22.86 -22.30
N ASN A 3 16.37 -21.63 -21.85
CA ASN A 3 15.78 -21.28 -20.56
C ASN A 3 15.60 -19.75 -20.56
N ALA A 4 14.48 -19.32 -21.07
CA ALA A 4 13.98 -17.96 -20.92
C ALA A 4 12.46 -18.06 -20.99
N ARG A 5 11.82 -18.24 -19.82
CA ARG A 5 10.41 -17.93 -19.57
C ARG A 5 10.08 -18.26 -18.12
N ALA A 6 10.38 -17.33 -17.24
CA ALA A 6 9.61 -17.08 -16.03
C ALA A 6 9.75 -15.57 -15.75
N ALA A 7 9.03 -14.78 -16.51
CA ALA A 7 8.82 -13.39 -16.14
C ALA A 7 7.69 -13.41 -15.10
N LEU A 8 8.07 -13.45 -13.83
CA LEU A 8 7.18 -13.19 -12.71
C LEU A 8 6.68 -11.75 -12.87
N ALA A 9 5.41 -11.58 -13.14
CA ALA A 9 4.78 -10.27 -13.19
C ALA A 9 4.60 -9.78 -11.74
N ILE A 10 5.63 -9.15 -11.20
CA ILE A 10 5.54 -8.39 -9.95
C ILE A 10 4.77 -7.11 -10.28
N THR A 11 3.49 -7.10 -9.95
CA THR A 11 2.63 -5.94 -10.12
C THR A 11 2.79 -5.05 -8.91
N LEU A 12 3.51 -3.92 -9.06
CA LEU A 12 3.47 -2.85 -8.07
C LEU A 12 2.01 -2.49 -7.82
N GLY A 13 1.59 -2.61 -6.56
CA GLY A 13 0.25 -2.24 -6.13
C GLY A 13 0.05 -0.72 -6.08
N LEU A 14 0.10 -0.06 -7.25
CA LEU A 14 -0.58 1.20 -7.45
C LEU A 14 -2.06 0.86 -7.58
N LEU A 15 -2.75 0.78 -6.45
CA LEU A 15 -4.18 0.48 -6.37
C LEU A 15 -5.00 1.62 -6.98
N ALA A 16 -5.13 1.62 -8.32
CA ALA A 16 -6.31 2.14 -8.98
C ALA A 16 -7.30 0.96 -9.10
N MET A 17 -8.20 0.77 -8.15
CA MET A 17 -9.29 -0.19 -8.28
C MET A 17 -10.26 0.30 -9.36
N GLY A 18 -10.01 -0.09 -10.61
CA GLY A 18 -10.94 -0.05 -11.71
C GLY A 18 -11.34 -1.48 -12.09
N LEU A 19 -12.46 -1.96 -11.60
CA LEU A 19 -13.09 -3.19 -12.10
C LEU A 19 -13.75 -2.88 -13.45
N PRO A 20 -13.57 -3.71 -14.51
CA PRO A 20 -14.29 -3.57 -15.76
C PRO A 20 -15.69 -4.15 -15.61
N PHE A 21 -16.71 -3.29 -15.52
CA PHE A 21 -18.08 -3.70 -15.76
C PHE A 21 -18.39 -3.56 -17.26
N GLY A 22 -18.77 -4.67 -17.90
CA GLY A 22 -19.31 -4.69 -19.25
C GLY A 22 -20.64 -3.92 -19.34
N PRO A 23 -21.08 -3.50 -20.56
CA PRO A 23 -22.24 -2.65 -20.72
C PRO A 23 -23.55 -3.41 -20.46
N ALA A 24 -24.22 -3.11 -19.35
CA ALA A 24 -25.62 -3.45 -19.14
C ALA A 24 -26.51 -2.36 -19.76
N GLN A 25 -27.37 -2.74 -20.70
CA GLN A 25 -28.36 -1.86 -21.26
C GLN A 25 -29.39 -1.44 -20.21
N ALA A 26 -29.48 -0.13 -19.94
CA ALA A 26 -30.46 0.42 -19.02
C ALA A 26 -31.74 0.81 -19.79
N GLN A 27 -32.88 0.26 -19.38
CA GLN A 27 -34.20 0.78 -19.71
C GLN A 27 -34.54 1.96 -18.79
N PRO A 28 -35.25 3.00 -19.26
CA PRO A 28 -35.60 4.14 -18.44
C PRO A 28 -36.78 3.81 -17.52
N ALA A 29 -36.55 3.78 -16.21
CA ALA A 29 -37.61 3.75 -15.21
C ALA A 29 -37.79 5.16 -14.61
N THR A 30 -38.86 5.82 -14.96
CA THR A 30 -39.38 7.00 -14.29
C THR A 30 -40.06 6.56 -12.98
N ASN A 31 -39.42 6.78 -11.84
CA ASN A 31 -40.12 6.80 -10.56
C ASN A 31 -39.51 7.86 -9.64
N ALA A 32 -40.35 8.83 -9.26
CA ALA A 32 -40.05 9.81 -8.24
C ALA A 32 -39.88 9.07 -6.89
N VAL A 33 -38.65 9.06 -6.37
CA VAL A 33 -38.36 8.51 -5.05
C VAL A 33 -38.52 9.63 -4.02
N GLY A 34 -39.55 9.51 -3.21
CA GLY A 34 -39.75 10.33 -2.02
C GLY A 34 -38.56 10.17 -1.07
N THR A 35 -38.19 11.27 -0.41
CA THR A 35 -37.16 11.33 0.65
C THR A 35 -37.61 10.54 1.88
N ALA A 36 -37.49 9.23 1.87
CA ALA A 36 -37.56 8.43 3.07
C ALA A 36 -36.16 8.47 3.73
N ASN A 37 -36.10 8.92 4.98
CA ASN A 37 -34.93 8.72 5.83
C ASN A 37 -34.65 7.22 5.87
N ALA A 38 -33.61 6.78 5.18
CA ALA A 38 -33.17 5.40 5.29
C ALA A 38 -32.73 5.16 6.74
N PRO A 39 -33.20 4.08 7.39
CA PRO A 39 -32.79 3.77 8.73
C PRO A 39 -31.26 3.63 8.75
N SER A 40 -30.62 4.23 9.76
CA SER A 40 -29.21 4.00 10.08
C SER A 40 -29.08 2.49 10.35
N VAL A 41 -28.59 1.76 9.36
CA VAL A 41 -28.16 0.38 9.59
C VAL A 41 -26.89 0.48 10.42
N ALA A 42 -27.01 0.16 11.71
CA ALA A 42 -25.82 0.01 12.55
C ALA A 42 -24.87 -0.96 11.83
N ALA A 43 -23.61 -0.55 11.64
CA ALA A 43 -22.63 -1.43 11.03
C ALA A 43 -22.61 -2.75 11.80
N PRO A 44 -22.68 -3.90 11.14
CA PRO A 44 -22.50 -5.16 11.84
C PRO A 44 -21.17 -5.08 12.58
N ALA A 45 -21.13 -5.63 13.79
CA ALA A 45 -19.89 -5.72 14.58
C ALA A 45 -18.96 -6.68 13.83
N ALA A 46 -18.28 -6.15 12.80
CA ALA A 46 -17.29 -6.91 12.01
C ALA A 46 -16.07 -7.11 12.91
N THR A 47 -15.98 -8.29 13.53
CA THR A 47 -14.85 -8.68 14.37
C THR A 47 -14.12 -9.85 13.73
N ILE A 48 -12.80 -9.82 13.81
CA ILE A 48 -11.96 -10.98 13.49
C ILE A 48 -11.51 -11.53 14.84
N SER A 49 -11.91 -12.76 15.17
CA SER A 49 -11.42 -13.45 16.37
C SER A 49 -9.96 -13.83 16.17
N PHE A 50 -9.11 -13.66 17.19
CA PHE A 50 -7.70 -14.01 17.09
C PHE A 50 -7.13 -14.39 18.44
N GLU A 51 -6.01 -15.11 18.41
CA GLU A 51 -5.09 -15.26 19.52
C GLU A 51 -3.76 -14.57 19.17
N LYS A 52 -3.18 -13.80 20.09
CA LYS A 52 -1.88 -13.17 19.92
C LYS A 52 -0.95 -13.58 21.06
N PHE A 53 0.26 -14.01 20.71
CA PHE A 53 1.31 -14.34 21.67
C PHE A 53 2.69 -14.02 21.09
N LYS A 54 3.72 -14.14 21.92
CA LYS A 54 5.11 -13.90 21.54
C LYS A 54 5.95 -15.13 21.85
N LEU A 55 6.82 -15.54 20.92
CA LEU A 55 7.82 -16.57 21.16
C LEU A 55 8.98 -16.04 21.99
N ALA A 56 9.78 -16.95 22.57
CA ALA A 56 10.94 -16.60 23.38
C ALA A 56 12.00 -15.77 22.63
N ASN A 57 12.11 -15.97 21.31
CA ASN A 57 13.00 -15.20 20.44
C ASN A 57 12.37 -13.89 19.90
N GLY A 58 11.25 -13.48 20.45
CA GLY A 58 10.64 -12.20 20.12
C GLY A 58 9.65 -12.18 18.94
N LEU A 59 9.49 -13.27 18.18
CA LEU A 59 8.50 -13.34 17.10
C LEU A 59 7.09 -13.15 17.66
N THR A 60 6.37 -12.17 17.14
CA THR A 60 4.93 -12.00 17.41
C THR A 60 4.14 -12.96 16.53
N VAL A 61 3.14 -13.64 17.08
CA VAL A 61 2.29 -14.57 16.36
C VAL A 61 0.83 -14.17 16.56
N ILE A 62 0.07 -14.16 15.45
CA ILE A 62 -1.37 -13.92 15.43
C ILE A 62 -2.04 -15.10 14.73
N LEU A 63 -3.02 -15.74 15.37
CA LEU A 63 -3.75 -16.87 14.83
C LEU A 63 -5.24 -16.54 14.74
N HIS A 64 -5.82 -16.73 13.55
CA HIS A 64 -7.25 -16.63 13.29
C HIS A 64 -7.77 -17.96 12.73
N SER A 65 -8.55 -18.68 13.52
CA SER A 65 -9.16 -19.95 13.09
C SER A 65 -10.55 -19.72 12.48
N ASP A 66 -10.68 -20.09 11.22
CA ASP A 66 -11.96 -20.15 10.48
C ASP A 66 -11.97 -21.40 9.57
N ARG A 67 -12.74 -22.41 9.96
CA ARG A 67 -12.82 -23.71 9.29
C ARG A 67 -13.87 -23.77 8.18
N SER A 68 -14.32 -22.64 7.67
CA SER A 68 -15.33 -22.58 6.61
C SER A 68 -14.83 -23.12 5.27
N LEU A 69 -13.54 -23.02 5.00
CA LEU A 69 -12.87 -23.57 3.82
C LEU A 69 -11.57 -24.27 4.25
N PRO A 70 -11.18 -25.39 3.58
CA PRO A 70 -9.94 -26.12 3.90
C PRO A 70 -8.69 -25.40 3.36
N LEU A 71 -8.54 -24.13 3.69
CA LEU A 71 -7.44 -23.26 3.26
C LEU A 71 -6.80 -22.57 4.46
N VAL A 72 -5.51 -22.35 4.40
CA VAL A 72 -4.76 -21.53 5.34
C VAL A 72 -3.97 -20.46 4.59
N ALA A 73 -4.05 -19.23 5.07
CA ALA A 73 -3.19 -18.14 4.67
C ALA A 73 -2.09 -17.95 5.69
N LEU A 74 -0.86 -17.84 5.21
CA LEU A 74 0.30 -17.42 5.97
C LEU A 74 0.70 -16.03 5.50
N ASN A 75 1.07 -15.16 6.44
CA ASN A 75 1.53 -13.81 6.14
C ASN A 75 2.58 -13.39 7.18
N VAL A 76 3.80 -13.16 6.74
CA VAL A 76 4.90 -12.68 7.58
C VAL A 76 5.15 -11.22 7.26
N TRP A 77 5.06 -10.36 8.26
CA TRP A 77 5.43 -8.94 8.16
C TRP A 77 6.74 -8.71 8.89
N TYR A 78 7.74 -8.24 8.15
CA TYR A 78 8.94 -7.64 8.73
C TYR A 78 8.71 -6.14 8.87
N HIS A 79 8.90 -5.60 10.07
CA HIS A 79 8.69 -4.18 10.38
C HIS A 79 9.88 -3.36 9.89
N VAL A 80 10.13 -3.43 8.58
CA VAL A 80 11.21 -2.76 7.88
C VAL A 80 10.76 -2.34 6.50
N GLY A 81 10.98 -1.09 6.16
CA GLY A 81 10.74 -0.48 4.87
C GLY A 81 11.75 0.65 4.64
N PRO A 82 11.56 1.49 3.62
CA PRO A 82 12.39 2.67 3.36
C PRO A 82 12.63 3.55 4.59
N ALA A 83 11.67 3.65 5.51
CA ALA A 83 11.81 4.38 6.77
C ALA A 83 13.03 3.96 7.61
N ASN A 84 13.52 2.74 7.40
CA ASN A 84 14.61 2.15 8.18
C ASN A 84 15.95 2.16 7.45
N GLU A 85 15.97 2.54 6.17
CA GLU A 85 17.15 2.46 5.33
C GLU A 85 18.22 3.48 5.78
N PRO A 86 19.51 3.10 5.71
CA PRO A 86 20.59 4.05 5.91
C PRO A 86 20.60 5.10 4.80
N VAL A 87 21.16 6.26 5.10
CA VAL A 87 21.39 7.32 4.10
C VAL A 87 22.25 6.75 2.95
N HIS A 88 21.90 7.04 1.73
CA HIS A 88 22.55 6.53 0.51
C HIS A 88 22.47 4.99 0.36
N ARG A 89 21.44 4.39 0.91
CA ARG A 89 21.09 2.95 0.74
C ARG A 89 19.60 2.78 0.48
N SER A 90 19.01 3.70 -0.30
CA SER A 90 17.59 3.63 -0.64
C SER A 90 17.27 2.43 -1.54
N GLY A 91 16.13 1.79 -1.30
CA GLY A 91 15.65 0.62 -2.03
C GLY A 91 16.10 -0.72 -1.45
N PHE A 92 16.78 -0.74 -0.31
CA PHE A 92 17.23 -1.98 0.30
C PHE A 92 16.08 -2.87 0.76
N ALA A 93 15.06 -2.29 1.37
CA ALA A 93 13.88 -3.05 1.79
C ALA A 93 13.20 -3.75 0.59
N HIS A 94 13.06 -3.05 -0.54
CA HIS A 94 12.51 -3.61 -1.76
C HIS A 94 13.46 -4.61 -2.44
N LEU A 95 14.76 -4.35 -2.45
CA LEU A 95 15.75 -5.31 -2.94
C LEU A 95 15.70 -6.62 -2.11
N PHE A 96 15.46 -6.51 -0.80
CA PHE A 96 15.27 -7.68 0.05
C PHE A 96 13.99 -8.43 -0.24
N GLU A 97 12.91 -7.74 -0.60
CA GLU A 97 11.70 -8.41 -1.08
C GLU A 97 12.05 -9.40 -2.20
N HIS A 98 12.86 -8.98 -3.19
CA HIS A 98 13.32 -9.85 -4.27
C HIS A 98 14.28 -10.95 -3.80
N LEU A 99 15.29 -10.60 -3.01
CA LEU A 99 16.32 -11.54 -2.57
C LEU A 99 15.73 -12.70 -1.75
N MET A 100 14.65 -12.47 -1.02
CA MET A 100 14.00 -13.49 -0.21
C MET A 100 13.33 -14.60 -1.04
N PHE A 101 13.14 -14.41 -2.35
CA PHE A 101 12.66 -15.46 -3.27
C PHE A 101 13.79 -16.26 -3.91
N GLU A 102 15.06 -15.83 -3.78
CA GLU A 102 16.21 -16.49 -4.38
C GLU A 102 16.60 -17.82 -3.71
N GLY A 103 15.90 -18.19 -2.65
CA GLY A 103 16.09 -19.42 -1.91
C GLY A 103 16.80 -19.25 -0.59
N SER A 104 16.93 -20.37 0.12
CA SER A 104 17.51 -20.45 1.45
C SER A 104 18.26 -21.76 1.64
N LYS A 105 18.97 -21.91 2.76
CA LYS A 105 19.95 -22.98 2.96
C LYS A 105 19.41 -24.40 2.75
N HIS A 106 18.19 -24.69 3.26
CA HIS A 106 17.64 -26.04 3.22
C HIS A 106 16.60 -26.22 2.10
N VAL A 107 16.03 -25.12 1.60
CA VAL A 107 15.06 -25.10 0.49
C VAL A 107 15.78 -24.99 -0.86
N GLY A 108 16.96 -24.38 -0.89
CA GLY A 108 17.63 -24.07 -2.15
C GLY A 108 16.83 -23.09 -3.00
N HIS A 109 16.75 -23.33 -4.33
CA HIS A 109 15.98 -22.54 -5.29
C HIS A 109 14.58 -23.09 -5.56
N GLU A 110 14.09 -23.97 -4.71
CA GLU A 110 12.88 -24.74 -4.94
C GLU A 110 11.61 -24.10 -4.31
N PHE A 111 11.73 -22.91 -3.76
CA PHE A 111 10.66 -22.25 -3.00
C PHE A 111 9.34 -22.21 -3.79
N ASP A 112 9.35 -21.58 -4.96
CA ASP A 112 8.14 -21.46 -5.80
C ASP A 112 7.66 -22.83 -6.29
N ARG A 113 8.58 -23.73 -6.66
CA ARG A 113 8.23 -25.07 -7.10
C ARG A 113 7.56 -25.89 -5.99
N ILE A 114 8.00 -25.73 -4.75
CA ILE A 114 7.37 -26.41 -3.61
C ILE A 114 5.96 -25.82 -3.39
N LEU A 115 5.82 -24.49 -3.41
CA LEU A 115 4.51 -23.83 -3.29
C LEU A 115 3.53 -24.29 -4.38
N GLU A 116 3.98 -24.31 -5.64
CA GLU A 116 3.17 -24.84 -6.75
C GLU A 116 2.77 -26.30 -6.54
N SER A 117 3.70 -27.15 -6.07
CA SER A 117 3.44 -28.58 -5.87
C SER A 117 2.41 -28.88 -4.80
N ILE A 118 2.25 -28.00 -3.80
CA ILE A 118 1.26 -28.12 -2.74
C ILE A 118 -0.04 -27.36 -3.05
N GLY A 119 -0.17 -26.81 -4.24
CA GLY A 119 -1.36 -26.05 -4.65
C GLY A 119 -1.50 -24.69 -3.97
N ALA A 120 -0.39 -24.09 -3.54
CA ALA A 120 -0.39 -22.73 -3.01
C ALA A 120 -0.78 -21.72 -4.08
N THR A 121 -1.49 -20.70 -3.68
CA THR A 121 -1.95 -19.59 -4.51
C THR A 121 -1.68 -18.27 -3.81
N ASN A 122 -1.80 -17.17 -4.55
CA ASN A 122 -1.63 -15.82 -4.00
C ASN A 122 -0.29 -15.65 -3.25
N SER A 123 0.78 -16.34 -3.73
CA SER A 123 2.14 -16.19 -3.20
C SER A 123 2.78 -14.94 -3.76
N ASN A 124 3.25 -14.04 -2.87
CA ASN A 124 3.96 -12.83 -3.27
C ASN A 124 4.70 -12.18 -2.09
N GLY A 125 5.52 -11.18 -2.40
CA GLY A 125 6.05 -10.20 -1.45
C GLY A 125 5.59 -8.80 -1.82
N THR A 126 5.58 -7.87 -0.87
CA THR A 126 5.41 -6.44 -1.12
C THR A 126 6.18 -5.61 -0.11
N THR A 127 6.62 -4.43 -0.54
CA THR A 127 7.28 -3.45 0.31
C THR A 127 6.48 -2.14 0.33
N SER A 128 6.20 -1.62 1.52
CA SER A 128 5.69 -0.27 1.73
C SER A 128 6.67 0.54 2.58
N TRP A 129 6.34 1.80 2.88
CA TRP A 129 7.22 2.69 3.64
C TRP A 129 7.70 2.12 5.00
N ASP A 130 6.85 1.30 5.65
CA ASP A 130 7.03 0.88 7.05
C ASP A 130 7.18 -0.64 7.22
N ARG A 131 7.02 -1.43 6.16
CA ARG A 131 7.05 -2.89 6.23
C ARG A 131 7.44 -3.54 4.91
N THR A 132 7.97 -4.77 5.01
CA THR A 132 8.10 -5.73 3.90
C THR A 132 7.40 -7.01 4.33
N ASN A 133 6.55 -7.58 3.49
CA ASN A 133 5.84 -8.81 3.83
C ASN A 133 5.92 -9.87 2.73
N TYR A 134 5.70 -11.11 3.17
CA TYR A 134 5.60 -12.29 2.32
C TYR A 134 4.36 -13.06 2.72
N PHE A 135 3.62 -13.52 1.74
CA PHE A 135 2.34 -14.18 2.01
C PHE A 135 1.97 -15.19 0.93
N GLU A 136 1.30 -16.24 1.34
CA GLU A 136 0.75 -17.29 0.49
C GLU A 136 -0.52 -17.86 1.11
N THR A 137 -1.30 -18.55 0.27
CA THR A 137 -2.49 -19.29 0.68
C THR A 137 -2.42 -20.70 0.08
N ALA A 138 -2.60 -21.71 0.91
CA ALA A 138 -2.54 -23.12 0.48
C ALA A 138 -3.66 -23.97 1.14
N PRO A 139 -3.93 -25.20 0.66
CA PRO A 139 -4.72 -26.16 1.39
C PRO A 139 -4.18 -26.36 2.81
N SER A 140 -5.08 -26.39 3.80
CA SER A 140 -4.70 -26.37 5.23
C SER A 140 -3.85 -27.57 5.67
N GLU A 141 -3.92 -28.69 4.96
CA GLU A 141 -3.07 -29.86 5.16
C GLU A 141 -1.58 -29.58 4.94
N ASN A 142 -1.24 -28.52 4.21
CA ASN A 142 0.12 -28.11 3.90
C ASN A 142 0.68 -27.05 4.85
N LEU A 143 0.00 -26.74 5.96
CA LEU A 143 0.43 -25.74 6.93
C LEU A 143 1.90 -25.95 7.40
N GLU A 144 2.29 -27.19 7.65
CA GLU A 144 3.66 -27.50 8.09
C GLU A 144 4.69 -27.14 7.02
N THR A 145 4.39 -27.40 5.75
CA THR A 145 5.26 -27.01 4.61
C THR A 145 5.42 -25.50 4.53
N LEU A 146 4.33 -24.73 4.65
CA LEU A 146 4.38 -23.26 4.65
C LEU A 146 5.25 -22.73 5.79
N LEU A 147 5.04 -23.23 7.01
CA LEU A 147 5.82 -22.81 8.18
C LEU A 147 7.30 -23.17 8.06
N TRP A 148 7.61 -24.32 7.47
CA TRP A 148 8.99 -24.71 7.18
C TRP A 148 9.65 -23.75 6.19
N LEU A 149 8.99 -23.47 5.05
CA LEU A 149 9.49 -22.55 4.02
C LEU A 149 9.79 -21.17 4.60
N GLU A 150 8.86 -20.59 5.33
CA GLU A 150 9.00 -19.26 5.90
C GLU A 150 10.05 -19.19 7.02
N SER A 151 10.15 -20.23 7.85
CA SER A 151 11.17 -20.30 8.87
C SER A 151 12.57 -20.43 8.28
N ASP A 152 12.73 -21.21 7.19
CA ASP A 152 14.02 -21.36 6.50
C ASP A 152 14.42 -20.05 5.81
N ARG A 153 13.47 -19.39 5.16
CA ARG A 153 13.68 -18.06 4.58
C ARG A 153 14.10 -17.04 5.64
N MET A 154 13.39 -16.95 6.76
CA MET A 154 13.70 -16.02 7.85
C MET A 154 15.07 -16.29 8.49
N GLY A 155 15.42 -17.54 8.69
CA GLY A 155 16.63 -17.92 9.41
C GLY A 155 17.89 -18.02 8.56
N PHE A 156 17.76 -18.48 7.31
CA PHE A 156 18.87 -19.05 6.55
C PHE A 156 18.97 -18.56 5.09
N MET A 157 18.21 -17.56 4.66
CA MET A 157 18.34 -16.97 3.33
C MET A 157 19.76 -16.42 3.13
N ILE A 158 20.30 -15.75 4.12
CA ILE A 158 21.62 -15.11 4.04
C ILE A 158 22.76 -16.10 3.79
N ASP A 159 22.61 -17.36 4.20
CA ASP A 159 23.62 -18.41 4.01
C ASP A 159 23.79 -18.79 2.53
N THR A 160 22.83 -18.43 1.69
CA THR A 160 22.83 -18.72 0.26
C THR A 160 23.08 -17.49 -0.61
N LEU A 161 23.14 -16.30 -0.01
CA LEU A 161 23.36 -15.06 -0.74
C LEU A 161 24.80 -15.01 -1.31
N THR A 162 24.90 -14.79 -2.61
CA THR A 162 26.16 -14.63 -3.33
C THR A 162 26.19 -13.30 -4.07
N GLN A 163 27.39 -12.85 -4.47
CA GLN A 163 27.53 -11.65 -5.29
C GLN A 163 26.74 -11.76 -6.60
N GLU A 164 26.74 -12.94 -7.23
CA GLU A 164 26.01 -13.17 -8.49
C GLU A 164 24.49 -12.98 -8.30
N ARG A 165 23.91 -13.52 -7.22
CA ARG A 165 22.48 -13.35 -6.91
C ARG A 165 22.15 -11.90 -6.63
N LEU A 166 22.99 -11.23 -5.85
CA LEU A 166 22.81 -9.81 -5.58
C LEU A 166 22.82 -8.99 -6.88
N ASP A 167 23.76 -9.28 -7.79
CA ASP A 167 23.90 -8.56 -9.06
C ASP A 167 22.67 -8.76 -9.94
N VAL A 168 22.17 -10.00 -10.03
CA VAL A 168 20.95 -10.34 -10.78
C VAL A 168 19.75 -9.58 -10.24
N GLN A 169 19.50 -9.66 -8.92
CA GLN A 169 18.32 -9.00 -8.34
C GLN A 169 18.42 -7.47 -8.34
N ARG A 170 19.60 -6.92 -8.18
CA ARG A 170 19.85 -5.51 -8.38
C ARG A 170 19.47 -5.04 -9.78
N ASP A 171 19.82 -5.80 -10.81
CA ASP A 171 19.46 -5.47 -12.19
C ASP A 171 17.95 -5.64 -12.46
N VAL A 172 17.30 -6.64 -11.84
CA VAL A 172 15.84 -6.80 -11.87
C VAL A 172 15.17 -5.57 -11.30
N VAL A 173 15.50 -5.16 -10.06
CA VAL A 173 14.93 -4.00 -9.38
C VAL A 173 15.20 -2.71 -10.17
N LYS A 174 16.39 -2.52 -10.74
CA LYS A 174 16.68 -1.37 -11.59
C LYS A 174 15.86 -1.35 -12.88
N ASN A 175 15.59 -2.52 -13.48
CA ASN A 175 14.71 -2.61 -14.65
C ASN A 175 13.26 -2.33 -14.30
N GLU A 176 12.78 -2.86 -13.17
CA GLU A 176 11.46 -2.55 -12.64
C GLU A 176 11.29 -1.05 -12.36
N ARG A 177 12.29 -0.41 -11.76
CA ARG A 177 12.27 1.03 -11.55
C ARG A 177 12.15 1.79 -12.88
N ARG A 178 12.90 1.39 -13.92
CA ARG A 178 12.76 2.00 -15.24
C ARG A 178 11.34 1.84 -15.79
N GLN A 179 10.75 0.65 -15.65
CA GLN A 179 9.41 0.38 -16.15
C GLN A 179 8.32 1.12 -15.37
N SER A 180 8.45 1.21 -14.04
CA SER A 180 7.41 1.75 -13.16
C SER A 180 7.49 3.26 -12.97
N TYR A 181 8.68 3.86 -13.17
CA TYR A 181 8.89 5.30 -12.96
C TYR A 181 9.48 6.00 -14.19
N GLU A 182 10.70 5.66 -14.63
CA GLU A 182 11.35 6.45 -15.68
C GLU A 182 10.62 6.38 -17.02
N ASN A 183 10.05 5.20 -17.37
CA ASN A 183 9.35 4.97 -18.63
C ASN A 183 7.81 4.94 -18.48
N ALA A 184 7.30 4.95 -17.25
CA ALA A 184 5.86 5.00 -17.02
C ALA A 184 5.31 6.41 -17.24
N PRO A 185 4.13 6.54 -17.86
CA PRO A 185 3.44 7.84 -17.93
C PRO A 185 3.28 8.44 -16.53
N TYR A 186 3.66 9.70 -16.36
CA TYR A 186 3.63 10.44 -15.09
C TYR A 186 4.55 9.89 -13.98
N GLY A 187 5.44 8.94 -14.31
CA GLY A 187 6.36 8.34 -13.37
C GLY A 187 7.42 9.32 -12.82
N PRO A 188 8.16 10.06 -13.68
CA PRO A 188 9.07 11.12 -13.23
C PRO A 188 8.38 12.18 -12.37
N SER A 189 7.14 12.56 -12.72
CA SER A 189 6.33 13.49 -11.92
C SER A 189 5.99 12.94 -10.54
N SER A 190 5.68 11.64 -10.45
CA SER A 190 5.42 10.96 -9.18
C SER A 190 6.66 10.93 -8.29
N LEU A 191 7.84 10.65 -8.85
CA LEU A 191 9.12 10.73 -8.12
C LEU A 191 9.41 12.13 -7.62
N ALA A 192 9.21 13.15 -8.46
CA ALA A 192 9.42 14.55 -8.09
C ALA A 192 8.46 14.96 -6.95
N MET A 193 7.20 14.50 -7.00
CA MET A 193 6.21 14.70 -5.93
C MET A 193 6.68 14.12 -4.60
N LEU A 194 7.14 12.87 -4.58
CA LEU A 194 7.61 12.20 -3.36
C LEU A 194 8.84 12.90 -2.75
N ASN A 195 9.82 13.28 -3.59
CA ASN A 195 11.00 13.99 -3.14
C ASN A 195 10.66 15.37 -2.55
N ALA A 196 9.71 16.08 -3.12
CA ALA A 196 9.25 17.37 -2.61
C ALA A 196 8.41 17.23 -1.33
N LEU A 197 7.57 16.17 -1.25
CA LEU A 197 6.82 15.87 -0.03
C LEU A 197 7.77 15.52 1.13
N PHE A 198 8.81 14.73 0.88
CA PHE A 198 9.74 14.27 1.90
C PHE A 198 11.17 14.63 1.49
N PRO A 199 11.71 15.77 1.97
CA PRO A 199 13.04 16.22 1.62
C PRO A 199 14.12 15.26 2.14
N GLU A 200 15.32 15.43 1.61
CA GLU A 200 16.48 14.67 2.03
C GLU A 200 16.64 14.67 3.57
N GLY A 201 16.94 13.49 4.11
CA GLY A 201 17.03 13.28 5.57
C GLY A 201 15.70 12.85 6.23
N HIS A 202 14.55 13.02 5.57
CA HIS A 202 13.30 12.43 6.06
C HIS A 202 13.30 10.92 5.77
N PRO A 203 12.83 10.04 6.71
CA PRO A 203 12.80 8.59 6.51
C PRO A 203 12.00 8.13 5.27
N TYR A 204 11.05 8.93 4.81
CA TYR A 204 10.27 8.66 3.58
C TYR A 204 10.81 9.41 2.35
N HIS A 205 12.08 9.83 2.35
CA HIS A 205 12.65 10.47 1.17
C HIS A 205 12.81 9.49 0.01
N GLY A 206 12.40 9.88 -1.19
CA GLY A 206 12.53 9.07 -2.40
C GLY A 206 11.32 8.16 -2.64
N ALA A 207 11.52 7.12 -3.41
CA ALA A 207 10.54 6.08 -3.69
C ALA A 207 10.92 4.77 -3.00
N VAL A 208 9.93 3.94 -2.68
CA VAL A 208 10.13 2.62 -2.05
C VAL A 208 11.14 1.76 -2.81
N ILE A 209 11.12 1.81 -4.13
CA ILE A 209 12.05 1.05 -5.00
C ILE A 209 13.51 1.54 -4.91
N GLY A 210 13.78 2.67 -4.28
CA GLY A 210 15.11 3.25 -4.14
C GLY A 210 15.62 4.02 -5.36
N SER A 211 16.85 4.54 -5.27
CA SER A 211 17.51 5.25 -6.36
C SER A 211 18.42 4.32 -7.20
N MET A 212 18.59 4.64 -8.49
CA MET A 212 19.53 3.90 -9.35
C MET A 212 20.97 3.93 -8.81
N ALA A 213 21.38 5.07 -8.21
CA ALA A 213 22.71 5.25 -7.66
C ALA A 213 22.91 4.34 -6.44
N ASP A 214 22.00 4.37 -5.47
CA ASP A 214 22.09 3.57 -4.25
C ASP A 214 22.04 2.07 -4.53
N LEU A 215 21.13 1.64 -5.40
CA LEU A 215 21.04 0.25 -5.84
C LEU A 215 22.33 -0.22 -6.52
N SER A 216 22.95 0.63 -7.34
CA SER A 216 24.21 0.29 -8.01
C SER A 216 25.41 0.24 -7.06
N ALA A 217 25.37 1.03 -5.97
CA ALA A 217 26.43 1.08 -4.97
C ALA A 217 26.26 0.01 -3.87
N ALA A 218 25.14 -0.72 -3.83
CA ALA A 218 24.90 -1.74 -2.82
C ALA A 218 25.94 -2.89 -2.91
N THR A 219 26.61 -3.15 -1.80
CA THR A 219 27.58 -4.25 -1.67
C THR A 219 26.97 -5.46 -0.98
N LEU A 220 27.61 -6.63 -1.11
CA LEU A 220 27.18 -7.84 -0.41
C LEU A 220 27.20 -7.67 1.11
N ASP A 221 28.20 -6.94 1.63
CA ASP A 221 28.31 -6.65 3.06
C ASP A 221 27.18 -5.75 3.56
N ASP A 222 26.86 -4.67 2.82
CA ASP A 222 25.73 -3.77 3.14
C ASP A 222 24.40 -4.57 3.24
N VAL A 223 24.19 -5.45 2.26
CA VAL A 223 22.98 -6.29 2.20
C VAL A 223 22.98 -7.31 3.33
N THR A 224 24.09 -7.94 3.63
CA THR A 224 24.22 -8.89 4.73
C THR A 224 23.94 -8.23 6.08
N ASP A 225 24.45 -7.03 6.28
CA ASP A 225 24.25 -6.27 7.53
C ASP A 225 22.80 -5.82 7.67
N PHE A 226 22.16 -5.38 6.57
CA PHE A 226 20.74 -5.03 6.58
C PHE A 226 19.84 -6.22 6.93
N PHE A 227 20.10 -7.41 6.34
CA PHE A 227 19.40 -8.63 6.72
C PHE A 227 19.54 -8.94 8.21
N ARG A 228 20.79 -8.96 8.70
CA ARG A 228 21.08 -9.27 10.10
C ARG A 228 20.39 -8.28 11.05
N GLN A 229 20.19 -7.06 10.61
CA GLN A 229 19.64 -5.99 11.42
C GLN A 229 18.11 -6.04 11.48
N TYR A 230 17.45 -6.36 10.38
CA TYR A 230 15.99 -6.18 10.24
C TYR A 230 15.21 -7.48 10.02
N TYR A 231 15.82 -8.51 9.44
CA TYR A 231 15.13 -9.77 9.14
C TYR A 231 15.36 -10.77 10.29
N ALA A 232 14.75 -10.50 11.43
CA ALA A 232 14.88 -11.28 12.64
C ALA A 232 13.51 -11.52 13.28
N PRO A 233 13.33 -12.61 14.05
CA PRO A 233 12.07 -12.92 14.73
C PRO A 233 11.50 -11.75 15.54
N SER A 234 12.33 -11.05 16.32
CA SER A 234 11.87 -9.93 17.15
C SER A 234 11.39 -8.71 16.36
N ASN A 235 11.72 -8.63 15.06
CA ASN A 235 11.26 -7.59 14.15
C ASN A 235 10.18 -8.07 13.19
N ALA A 236 9.55 -9.21 13.47
CA ALA A 236 8.54 -9.80 12.59
C ALA A 236 7.26 -10.16 13.33
N THR A 237 6.17 -10.17 12.60
CA THR A 237 4.89 -10.74 13.02
C THR A 237 4.45 -11.80 12.01
N LEU A 238 4.19 -13.02 12.48
CA LEU A 238 3.62 -14.13 11.73
C LEU A 238 2.12 -14.17 11.97
N CYS A 239 1.32 -14.06 10.93
CA CYS A 239 -0.12 -14.28 11.00
C CYS A 239 -0.54 -15.51 10.22
N LEU A 240 -1.31 -16.39 10.85
CA LEU A 240 -2.01 -17.50 10.20
C LEU A 240 -3.51 -17.25 10.28
N ALA A 241 -4.20 -17.42 9.16
CA ALA A 241 -5.66 -17.27 9.09
C ALA A 241 -6.27 -18.42 8.25
N GLY A 242 -7.36 -19.00 8.71
CA GLY A 242 -8.08 -20.03 7.97
C GLY A 242 -8.31 -21.30 8.77
N ASP A 243 -8.34 -22.45 8.10
CA ASP A 243 -8.60 -23.74 8.72
C ASP A 243 -7.40 -24.20 9.56
N LEU A 244 -7.43 -23.83 10.83
CA LEU A 244 -6.38 -24.07 11.80
C LEU A 244 -6.88 -24.89 13.00
N ASP A 245 -6.17 -25.95 13.33
CA ASP A 245 -6.13 -26.45 14.70
C ASP A 245 -5.10 -25.60 15.48
N LEU A 246 -5.57 -24.81 16.44
CA LEU A 246 -4.72 -23.86 17.17
C LEU A 246 -3.61 -24.52 17.97
N ALA A 247 -3.86 -25.73 18.51
CA ALA A 247 -2.86 -26.46 19.29
C ALA A 247 -1.76 -26.99 18.36
N GLN A 248 -2.13 -27.57 17.23
CA GLN A 248 -1.20 -28.03 16.20
C GLN A 248 -0.39 -26.87 15.63
N ALA A 249 -1.06 -25.77 15.25
CA ALA A 249 -0.40 -24.56 14.69
C ALA A 249 0.66 -24.01 15.66
N LYS A 250 0.31 -23.89 16.95
CA LYS A 250 1.27 -23.45 17.99
C LYS A 250 2.46 -24.40 18.12
N ALA A 251 2.23 -25.72 18.11
CA ALA A 251 3.32 -26.70 18.18
C ALA A 251 4.25 -26.64 16.98
N LEU A 252 3.72 -26.48 15.76
CA LEU A 252 4.51 -26.32 14.54
C LEU A 252 5.30 -25.00 14.55
N ILE A 253 4.67 -23.89 14.91
CA ILE A 253 5.34 -22.59 15.03
C ILE A 253 6.48 -22.68 16.05
N GLN A 254 6.24 -23.27 17.20
CA GLN A 254 7.27 -23.48 18.21
C GLN A 254 8.43 -24.32 17.65
N ARG A 255 8.14 -25.38 16.91
CA ARG A 255 9.15 -26.26 16.31
C ARG A 255 10.04 -25.55 15.29
N TYR A 256 9.46 -24.76 14.40
CA TYR A 256 10.18 -24.16 13.29
C TYR A 256 10.81 -22.80 13.60
N PHE A 257 10.20 -22.01 14.46
CA PHE A 257 10.62 -20.61 14.64
C PHE A 257 11.38 -20.34 15.95
N VAL A 258 11.16 -21.10 17.04
CA VAL A 258 11.74 -20.74 18.36
C VAL A 258 13.26 -20.76 18.39
N THR A 259 13.88 -21.61 17.57
CA THR A 259 15.35 -21.77 17.50
C THR A 259 16.03 -20.76 16.59
N LEU A 260 15.25 -19.99 15.82
CA LEU A 260 15.81 -18.94 14.98
C LEU A 260 16.47 -17.87 15.85
N PRO A 261 17.69 -17.42 15.49
CA PRO A 261 18.42 -16.48 16.29
C PRO A 261 17.69 -15.13 16.34
N ASP A 262 17.47 -14.64 17.56
CA ASP A 262 17.03 -13.27 17.76
C ASP A 262 18.19 -12.30 17.58
N ARG A 263 17.86 -11.08 17.13
CA ARG A 263 18.83 -10.00 16.94
C ARG A 263 18.21 -8.70 17.42
N GLN A 264 19.03 -7.86 18.03
CA GLN A 264 18.54 -6.60 18.53
C GLN A 264 18.14 -5.67 17.40
N ARG A 265 16.84 -5.34 17.35
CA ARG A 265 16.30 -4.36 16.40
C ARG A 265 16.88 -2.97 16.69
N PRO A 266 17.35 -2.22 15.67
CA PRO A 266 17.69 -0.82 15.86
C PRO A 266 16.47 0.00 16.27
N ALA A 267 16.70 1.01 17.10
CA ALA A 267 15.65 1.97 17.40
C ALA A 267 15.20 2.66 16.10
N GLY A 268 13.89 2.62 15.84
CA GLY A 268 13.31 3.31 14.67
C GLY A 268 13.55 4.83 14.75
N LYS A 269 13.75 5.47 13.61
CA LYS A 269 13.82 6.94 13.53
C LYS A 269 12.41 7.50 13.73
N LEU A 270 12.11 8.00 14.92
CA LEU A 270 10.89 8.75 15.18
C LEU A 270 11.08 10.18 14.69
N VAL A 271 10.38 10.55 13.62
CA VAL A 271 10.29 11.92 13.13
C VAL A 271 8.88 12.42 13.42
N PRO A 272 8.72 13.47 14.22
CA PRO A 272 7.40 14.05 14.46
C PRO A 272 6.75 14.51 13.15
N TYR A 273 5.46 14.22 13.01
CA TYR A 273 4.70 14.72 11.89
C TYR A 273 4.72 16.26 11.85
N ALA A 274 4.97 16.80 10.67
CA ALA A 274 4.80 18.20 10.36
C ALA A 274 4.27 18.36 8.93
N ALA A 275 3.28 19.22 8.75
CA ALA A 275 2.85 19.65 7.43
C ALA A 275 4.01 20.31 6.67
N LEU A 276 3.89 20.41 5.34
CA LEU A 276 4.87 21.16 4.56
C LEU A 276 4.91 22.62 5.02
N PRO A 277 6.12 23.21 5.17
CA PRO A 277 6.25 24.57 5.65
C PRO A 277 5.81 25.64 4.64
N LYS A 278 5.75 25.28 3.35
CA LYS A 278 5.30 26.13 2.24
C LYS A 278 4.85 25.27 1.07
N ALA A 279 4.07 25.87 0.18
CA ALA A 279 3.77 25.26 -1.11
C ALA A 279 5.00 25.20 -2.01
N GLU A 280 5.07 24.13 -2.80
CA GLU A 280 6.07 23.96 -3.85
C GLU A 280 5.38 23.67 -5.18
N ARG A 281 5.92 24.19 -6.29
CA ARG A 281 5.40 23.98 -7.63
C ARG A 281 6.49 23.46 -8.54
N LEU A 282 6.22 22.32 -9.16
CA LEU A 282 7.12 21.66 -10.09
C LEU A 282 6.44 21.57 -11.46
N VAL A 283 7.22 21.79 -12.53
CA VAL A 283 6.77 21.57 -13.91
C VAL A 283 7.69 20.55 -14.54
N ILE A 284 7.13 19.42 -14.91
CA ILE A 284 7.86 18.27 -15.44
C ILE A 284 7.36 18.03 -16.88
N ARG A 285 8.29 17.85 -17.81
CA ARG A 285 7.96 17.51 -19.20
C ARG A 285 8.17 16.03 -19.43
N GLU A 286 7.14 15.34 -19.87
CA GLU A 286 7.16 13.89 -20.09
C GLU A 286 6.57 13.52 -21.45
N PRO A 287 6.97 12.38 -22.05
CA PRO A 287 6.41 11.91 -23.31
C PRO A 287 5.01 11.29 -23.11
N VAL A 288 4.10 12.09 -22.58
CA VAL A 288 2.68 11.72 -22.36
C VAL A 288 1.76 12.40 -23.36
N THR A 289 0.62 11.77 -23.62
CA THR A 289 -0.37 12.32 -24.56
C THR A 289 -1.14 13.50 -23.98
N LEU A 290 -1.44 13.44 -22.68
CA LEU A 290 -2.25 14.44 -21.97
C LEU A 290 -1.44 15.01 -20.79
N ALA A 291 -1.58 16.31 -20.56
CA ALA A 291 -1.04 16.92 -19.35
C ALA A 291 -1.77 16.42 -18.09
N GLN A 292 -1.12 16.47 -16.95
CA GLN A 292 -1.73 16.12 -15.66
C GLN A 292 -1.37 17.18 -14.62
N ILE A 293 -2.34 17.48 -13.75
CA ILE A 293 -2.13 18.27 -12.53
C ILE A 293 -2.25 17.34 -11.33
N SER A 294 -1.25 17.36 -10.47
CA SER A 294 -1.25 16.57 -9.24
C SER A 294 -0.96 17.44 -8.03
N PHE A 295 -1.75 17.29 -6.98
CA PHE A 295 -1.55 17.88 -5.66
C PHE A 295 -1.13 16.79 -4.69
N GLY A 296 -0.05 17.00 -3.97
CA GLY A 296 0.41 16.13 -2.88
C GLY A 296 0.46 16.89 -1.56
N TYR A 297 0.02 16.25 -0.50
CA TYR A 297 0.00 16.80 0.86
C TYR A 297 0.59 15.80 1.83
N ARG A 298 1.44 16.25 2.75
CA ARG A 298 1.68 15.47 3.97
C ARG A 298 0.47 15.56 4.86
N SER A 299 -0.02 14.40 5.27
CA SER A 299 -1.18 14.28 6.16
C SER A 299 -0.79 13.58 7.46
N PRO A 300 -1.58 13.70 8.53
CA PRO A 300 -1.33 13.02 9.80
C PRO A 300 -1.07 11.52 9.62
N PRO A 301 -0.29 10.90 10.53
CA PRO A 301 -0.05 9.47 10.53
C PRO A 301 -1.31 8.63 10.57
N ALA A 302 -1.22 7.40 10.07
CA ALA A 302 -2.28 6.41 10.10
C ALA A 302 -2.88 6.21 11.51
N TYR A 303 -4.19 6.01 11.57
CA TYR A 303 -4.97 5.73 12.79
C TYR A 303 -4.87 6.81 13.90
N THR A 304 -4.45 8.02 13.57
CA THR A 304 -4.58 9.18 14.45
C THR A 304 -6.03 9.69 14.48
N GLU A 305 -6.33 10.69 15.32
CA GLU A 305 -7.69 11.23 15.49
C GLU A 305 -8.30 11.74 14.18
N ASP A 306 -7.48 12.31 13.29
CA ASP A 306 -7.92 12.91 12.03
C ASP A 306 -8.02 11.94 10.87
N ASP A 307 -7.38 10.78 10.95
CA ASP A 307 -7.30 9.78 9.88
C ASP A 307 -8.69 9.32 9.36
N PRO A 308 -9.70 8.99 10.22
CA PRO A 308 -11.03 8.63 9.74
C PRO A 308 -11.75 9.76 8.98
N ALA A 309 -11.52 11.00 9.38
CA ALA A 309 -12.11 12.15 8.69
C ALA A 309 -11.43 12.43 7.36
N LEU A 310 -10.11 12.18 7.25
CA LEU A 310 -9.35 12.25 6.00
C LEU A 310 -9.79 11.14 5.04
N ASP A 311 -9.96 9.90 5.51
CA ASP A 311 -10.49 8.80 4.69
C ASP A 311 -11.85 9.18 4.07
N VAL A 312 -12.76 9.70 4.89
CA VAL A 312 -14.09 10.14 4.43
C VAL A 312 -13.98 11.32 3.46
N ALA A 313 -13.08 12.28 3.72
CA ALA A 313 -12.86 13.44 2.84
C ALA A 313 -12.35 12.99 1.46
N MET A 314 -11.36 12.09 1.41
CA MET A 314 -10.83 11.56 0.15
C MET A 314 -11.86 10.71 -0.60
N ALA A 315 -12.70 9.94 0.11
CA ALA A 315 -13.81 9.20 -0.50
C ALA A 315 -14.92 10.10 -1.07
N ILE A 316 -15.09 11.32 -0.55
CA ILE A 316 -16.00 12.34 -1.10
C ILE A 316 -15.38 12.99 -2.36
N LEU A 317 -14.09 13.29 -2.33
CA LEU A 317 -13.35 13.95 -3.40
C LEU A 317 -13.19 13.02 -4.62
N GLY A 318 -12.75 11.78 -4.41
CA GLY A 318 -12.36 10.88 -5.49
C GLY A 318 -12.78 9.42 -5.31
N GLY A 319 -12.40 8.59 -6.27
CA GLY A 319 -12.61 7.15 -6.23
C GLY A 319 -13.97 6.68 -6.75
N GLY A 320 -14.60 7.39 -7.69
CA GLY A 320 -15.82 6.96 -8.35
C GLY A 320 -16.55 8.08 -9.06
N LYS A 321 -17.48 7.70 -9.94
CA LYS A 321 -18.19 8.66 -10.81
C LYS A 321 -19.14 9.62 -10.07
N ALA A 322 -19.56 9.32 -8.86
CA ALA A 322 -20.44 10.17 -8.05
C ALA A 322 -19.69 11.11 -7.08
N THR A 323 -18.36 11.18 -7.19
CA THR A 323 -17.51 12.02 -6.33
C THR A 323 -17.42 13.45 -6.87
N ARG A 324 -17.01 14.39 -6.01
CA ARG A 324 -16.99 15.82 -6.34
C ARG A 324 -16.07 16.14 -7.51
N LEU A 325 -14.86 15.62 -7.51
CA LEU A 325 -13.89 15.87 -8.57
C LEU A 325 -14.40 15.34 -9.90
N TYR A 326 -14.91 14.09 -9.93
CA TYR A 326 -15.42 13.51 -11.16
C TYR A 326 -16.62 14.29 -11.72
N GLN A 327 -17.60 14.60 -10.85
CA GLN A 327 -18.79 15.35 -11.27
C GLN A 327 -18.42 16.76 -11.76
N ARG A 328 -17.50 17.44 -11.10
CA ARG A 328 -17.13 18.80 -11.48
C ARG A 328 -16.25 18.84 -12.71
N LEU A 329 -15.12 18.11 -12.71
CA LEU A 329 -14.10 18.23 -13.75
C LEU A 329 -14.39 17.39 -15.00
N VAL A 330 -15.00 16.21 -14.84
CA VAL A 330 -15.25 15.30 -15.97
C VAL A 330 -16.63 15.52 -16.59
N VAL A 331 -17.68 15.63 -15.75
CA VAL A 331 -19.07 15.69 -16.23
C VAL A 331 -19.49 17.12 -16.57
N GLN A 332 -19.34 18.07 -15.62
CA GLN A 332 -19.90 19.43 -15.75
C GLN A 332 -19.01 20.32 -16.62
N THR A 333 -17.74 20.50 -16.24
CA THR A 333 -16.82 21.41 -16.94
C THR A 333 -16.11 20.75 -18.12
N LYS A 334 -16.01 19.41 -18.10
CA LYS A 334 -15.30 18.62 -19.12
C LYS A 334 -13.85 19.09 -19.31
N LEU A 335 -13.22 19.52 -18.23
CA LEU A 335 -11.84 19.98 -18.22
C LEU A 335 -10.85 18.83 -18.03
N ALA A 336 -11.27 17.74 -17.38
CA ALA A 336 -10.45 16.56 -17.18
C ALA A 336 -11.01 15.33 -17.89
N ALA A 337 -10.11 14.47 -18.37
CA ALA A 337 -10.43 13.15 -18.88
C ALA A 337 -10.63 12.14 -17.75
N ASP A 338 -9.83 12.29 -16.68
CA ASP A 338 -9.89 11.47 -15.47
C ASP A 338 -9.46 12.28 -14.24
N VAL A 339 -9.91 11.82 -13.07
CA VAL A 339 -9.56 12.41 -11.77
C VAL A 339 -9.39 11.31 -10.72
N SER A 340 -8.47 11.50 -9.78
CA SER A 340 -8.33 10.64 -8.62
C SER A 340 -8.15 11.45 -7.33
N ALA A 341 -8.47 10.82 -6.20
CA ALA A 341 -8.09 11.26 -4.87
C ALA A 341 -7.84 10.03 -4.00
N SER A 342 -6.72 10.01 -3.31
CA SER A 342 -6.27 8.88 -2.47
C SER A 342 -5.60 9.36 -1.19
N LEU A 343 -5.70 8.55 -0.15
CA LEU A 343 -4.92 8.66 1.08
C LEU A 343 -4.09 7.39 1.22
N GLU A 344 -2.78 7.55 1.24
CA GLU A 344 -1.83 6.49 1.58
C GLU A 344 -1.45 6.67 3.06
N SER A 345 -2.01 5.81 3.91
CA SER A 345 -1.87 5.91 5.36
C SER A 345 -0.61 5.17 5.82
N ASN A 346 0.38 5.91 6.36
CA ASN A 346 1.68 5.43 6.79
C ASN A 346 1.99 5.83 8.24
N GLN A 347 3.01 5.22 8.84
CA GLN A 347 3.32 5.34 10.27
C GLN A 347 3.84 6.72 10.69
N LEU A 348 4.68 7.38 9.88
CA LEU A 348 5.27 8.68 10.22
C LEU A 348 4.48 9.86 9.68
N ALA A 349 3.96 9.72 8.47
CA ALA A 349 3.11 10.71 7.81
C ALA A 349 2.38 10.04 6.65
N SER A 350 1.10 10.27 6.51
CA SER A 350 0.30 9.84 5.37
C SER A 350 0.46 10.78 4.18
N ILE A 351 0.15 10.30 2.98
CA ILE A 351 0.19 11.07 1.74
C ILE A 351 -1.23 11.20 1.20
N ALA A 352 -1.79 12.39 1.23
CA ALA A 352 -3.03 12.68 0.53
C ALA A 352 -2.70 13.23 -0.87
N SER A 353 -3.29 12.65 -1.90
CA SER A 353 -3.03 13.02 -3.29
C SER A 353 -4.31 13.25 -4.06
N LEU A 354 -4.31 14.29 -4.91
CA LEU A 354 -5.34 14.51 -5.92
C LEU A 354 -4.66 14.60 -7.27
N SER A 355 -5.24 13.99 -8.30
CA SER A 355 -4.77 14.18 -9.67
C SER A 355 -5.92 14.41 -10.64
N ALA A 356 -5.63 15.13 -11.70
CA ALA A 356 -6.57 15.36 -12.82
C ALA A 356 -5.80 15.35 -14.14
N THR A 357 -6.15 14.41 -15.03
CA THR A 357 -5.63 14.36 -16.38
C THR A 357 -6.40 15.33 -17.25
N VAL A 358 -5.72 16.30 -17.82
CA VAL A 358 -6.32 17.41 -18.60
C VAL A 358 -6.94 16.87 -19.89
N ALA A 359 -8.19 17.19 -20.16
CA ALA A 359 -8.84 16.78 -21.40
C ALA A 359 -8.23 17.49 -22.61
N THR A 360 -8.24 16.84 -23.77
CA THR A 360 -7.67 17.36 -25.02
C THR A 360 -8.17 18.79 -25.32
N GLY A 361 -7.22 19.69 -25.59
CA GLY A 361 -7.50 21.10 -25.91
C GLY A 361 -7.95 21.95 -24.72
N LYS A 362 -7.84 21.44 -23.48
CA LYS A 362 -8.15 22.20 -22.28
C LYS A 362 -6.87 22.74 -21.61
N SER A 363 -7.06 23.72 -20.75
CA SER A 363 -5.96 24.40 -20.03
C SER A 363 -5.66 23.72 -18.71
N SER A 364 -4.37 23.43 -18.43
CA SER A 364 -3.89 22.95 -17.13
C SER A 364 -4.24 23.92 -16.00
N ALA A 365 -4.11 25.23 -16.25
CA ALA A 365 -4.45 26.25 -15.27
C ALA A 365 -5.96 26.25 -14.92
N ALA A 366 -6.83 25.97 -15.90
CA ALA A 366 -8.27 25.84 -15.64
C ALA A 366 -8.60 24.61 -14.80
N VAL A 367 -7.91 23.48 -15.05
CA VAL A 367 -8.05 22.26 -14.24
C VAL A 367 -7.59 22.50 -12.81
N GLU A 368 -6.43 23.13 -12.62
CA GLU A 368 -5.90 23.46 -11.30
C GLU A 368 -6.85 24.37 -10.52
N HIS A 369 -7.35 25.43 -11.16
CA HIS A 369 -8.35 26.32 -10.55
C HIS A 369 -9.61 25.58 -10.11
N GLU A 370 -10.09 24.62 -10.88
CA GLU A 370 -11.27 23.82 -10.51
C GLU A 370 -10.99 22.83 -9.40
N LEU A 371 -9.78 22.25 -9.31
CA LEU A 371 -9.36 21.44 -8.17
C LEU A 371 -9.39 22.27 -6.88
N ASP A 372 -8.83 23.48 -6.90
CA ASP A 372 -8.87 24.41 -5.77
C ASP A 372 -10.30 24.79 -5.41
N THR A 373 -11.13 25.13 -6.41
CA THR A 373 -12.55 25.47 -6.19
C THR A 373 -13.31 24.34 -5.49
N VAL A 374 -13.08 23.10 -5.87
CA VAL A 374 -13.73 21.94 -5.22
C VAL A 374 -13.28 21.79 -3.75
N LEU A 375 -11.99 21.97 -3.47
CA LEU A 375 -11.46 21.92 -2.10
C LEU A 375 -12.03 23.07 -1.23
N GLU A 376 -12.01 24.31 -1.74
CA GLU A 376 -12.57 25.47 -1.08
C GLU A 376 -14.06 25.33 -0.77
N GLN A 377 -14.84 24.82 -1.75
CA GLN A 377 -16.25 24.55 -1.55
C GLN A 377 -16.51 23.46 -0.49
N LEU A 378 -15.65 22.40 -0.45
CA LEU A 378 -15.76 21.37 0.57
C LEU A 378 -15.36 21.89 1.95
N GLU A 379 -14.35 22.72 2.04
CA GLU A 379 -13.95 23.40 3.30
C GLU A 379 -15.05 24.32 3.80
N LYS A 380 -15.56 25.21 2.93
CA LYS A 380 -16.52 26.26 3.32
C LYS A 380 -17.91 25.71 3.63
N ASN A 381 -18.43 24.85 2.78
CA ASN A 381 -19.82 24.41 2.81
C ASN A 381 -20.01 23.02 3.42
N GLY A 382 -18.93 22.25 3.58
CA GLY A 382 -18.97 20.86 3.99
C GLY A 382 -19.57 19.92 2.93
N PRO A 383 -19.63 18.63 3.22
CA PRO A 383 -20.34 17.66 2.39
C PRO A 383 -21.84 17.71 2.65
N SER A 384 -22.65 17.41 1.64
CA SER A 384 -24.05 17.10 1.82
C SER A 384 -24.23 15.80 2.62
N ALA A 385 -25.38 15.62 3.25
CA ALA A 385 -25.71 14.39 3.96
C ALA A 385 -25.61 13.14 3.07
N ALA A 386 -25.98 13.27 1.78
CA ALA A 386 -25.92 12.19 0.82
C ALA A 386 -24.46 11.82 0.44
N GLU A 387 -23.57 12.80 0.27
CA GLU A 387 -22.14 12.57 0.01
C GLU A 387 -21.48 11.88 1.20
N LEU A 388 -21.72 12.40 2.41
CA LEU A 388 -21.18 11.85 3.64
C LEU A 388 -21.61 10.39 3.84
N ALA A 389 -22.91 10.11 3.71
CA ALA A 389 -23.46 8.77 3.84
C ALA A 389 -22.92 7.81 2.77
N ARG A 390 -22.73 8.27 1.54
CA ARG A 390 -22.17 7.47 0.44
C ARG A 390 -20.70 7.14 0.70
N ALA A 391 -19.89 8.11 1.12
CA ALA A 391 -18.47 7.92 1.44
C ALA A 391 -18.29 6.89 2.56
N LYS A 392 -19.01 7.04 3.66
CA LYS A 392 -18.97 6.09 4.78
C LYS A 392 -19.36 4.68 4.35
N ARG A 393 -20.48 4.52 3.60
CA ARG A 393 -20.90 3.21 3.10
C ARG A 393 -19.85 2.57 2.18
N ARG A 394 -19.18 3.37 1.35
CA ARG A 394 -18.12 2.86 0.48
C ARG A 394 -16.94 2.32 1.29
N ILE A 395 -16.49 3.05 2.31
CA ILE A 395 -15.42 2.60 3.20
C ILE A 395 -15.84 1.33 3.94
N LEU A 396 -17.05 1.30 4.50
CA LEU A 396 -17.61 0.14 5.18
C LEU A 396 -17.68 -1.10 4.25
N VAL A 397 -18.21 -0.94 3.04
CA VAL A 397 -18.30 -2.04 2.06
C VAL A 397 -16.90 -2.53 1.69
N GLY A 398 -15.94 -1.64 1.46
CA GLY A 398 -14.55 -2.03 1.19
C GLY A 398 -13.95 -2.86 2.32
N ALA A 399 -14.14 -2.44 3.57
CA ALA A 399 -13.68 -3.18 4.74
C ALA A 399 -14.33 -4.57 4.87
N LEU A 400 -15.66 -4.65 4.68
CA LEU A 400 -16.39 -5.92 4.76
C LEU A 400 -16.00 -6.88 3.63
N SER A 401 -15.87 -6.38 2.39
CA SER A 401 -15.43 -7.20 1.26
C SER A 401 -13.99 -7.71 1.45
N SER A 402 -13.15 -6.95 2.12
CA SER A 402 -11.80 -7.41 2.48
C SER A 402 -11.84 -8.65 3.38
N LEU A 403 -12.85 -8.80 4.26
CA LEU A 403 -12.99 -9.95 5.15
C LEU A 403 -13.39 -11.26 4.45
N GLU A 404 -13.81 -11.20 3.20
CA GLU A 404 -14.13 -12.40 2.39
C GLU A 404 -12.86 -13.19 2.05
N LEU A 405 -11.69 -12.52 2.05
CA LEU A 405 -10.41 -13.13 1.74
C LEU A 405 -9.63 -13.47 3.02
N LEU A 406 -8.84 -14.53 2.97
CA LEU A 406 -7.85 -14.83 4.02
C LEU A 406 -6.65 -13.90 3.89
N ASN A 407 -5.96 -13.90 2.75
CA ASN A 407 -5.02 -12.89 2.30
C ASN A 407 -5.63 -12.11 1.14
N GLY A 408 -5.67 -10.79 1.23
CA GLY A 408 -6.07 -9.92 0.14
C GLY A 408 -4.88 -9.44 -0.69
N PRO A 409 -5.14 -8.58 -1.70
CA PRO A 409 -4.09 -8.01 -2.53
C PRO A 409 -2.97 -7.37 -1.70
N GLY A 410 -1.72 -7.67 -2.08
CA GLY A 410 -0.52 -7.17 -1.40
C GLY A 410 -0.32 -7.69 0.02
N GLY A 411 -1.12 -8.66 0.50
CA GLY A 411 -1.04 -9.14 1.88
C GLY A 411 -1.38 -8.09 2.95
N GLU A 412 -1.92 -6.93 2.56
CA GLU A 412 -2.32 -5.84 3.48
C GLU A 412 -3.82 -5.85 3.82
N SER A 413 -4.58 -6.56 3.04
CA SER A 413 -6.02 -6.73 3.19
C SER A 413 -6.34 -8.22 3.35
N GLY A 414 -7.63 -8.55 3.45
CA GLY A 414 -8.00 -9.88 3.93
C GLY A 414 -7.89 -9.97 5.45
N ARG A 415 -8.27 -11.10 6.02
CA ARG A 415 -8.27 -11.28 7.48
C ARG A 415 -6.87 -11.24 8.06
N ALA A 416 -5.91 -11.96 7.45
CA ALA A 416 -4.52 -11.95 7.90
C ALA A 416 -3.88 -10.56 7.75
N GLY A 417 -4.06 -9.91 6.60
CA GLY A 417 -3.50 -8.59 6.33
C GLY A 417 -4.06 -7.52 7.27
N LEU A 418 -5.37 -7.52 7.56
CA LEU A 418 -5.98 -6.57 8.49
C LEU A 418 -5.49 -6.76 9.93
N LEU A 419 -5.38 -8.00 10.40
CA LEU A 419 -4.82 -8.30 11.72
C LEU A 419 -3.39 -7.78 11.85
N GLN A 420 -2.55 -8.03 10.84
CA GLN A 420 -1.17 -7.54 10.77
C GLN A 420 -1.11 -6.01 10.76
N ARG A 421 -1.89 -5.38 9.89
CA ARG A 421 -1.92 -3.93 9.74
C ARG A 421 -2.33 -3.24 11.04
N PHE A 422 -3.42 -3.67 11.66
CA PHE A 422 -3.84 -3.11 12.93
C PHE A 422 -2.84 -3.37 14.04
N ASP A 423 -2.20 -4.54 14.08
CA ASP A 423 -1.15 -4.83 15.05
C ASP A 423 0.04 -3.89 14.91
N GLN A 424 0.55 -3.71 13.70
CA GLN A 424 1.72 -2.85 13.45
C GLN A 424 1.46 -1.40 13.79
N TYR A 425 0.32 -0.85 13.36
CA TYR A 425 0.05 0.60 13.47
C TYR A 425 -0.62 1.00 14.79
N THR A 426 -1.33 0.08 15.46
CA THR A 426 -2.08 0.40 16.69
C THR A 426 -1.72 -0.46 17.89
N GLY A 427 -0.96 -1.54 17.69
CA GLY A 427 -0.66 -2.54 18.72
C GLY A 427 -1.80 -3.51 19.02
N ASP A 428 -2.97 -3.32 18.39
CA ASP A 428 -4.19 -4.10 18.62
C ASP A 428 -4.70 -4.73 17.31
N PRO A 429 -4.49 -6.04 17.06
CA PRO A 429 -5.03 -6.71 15.87
C PRO A 429 -6.55 -6.60 15.75
N GLY A 430 -7.26 -6.43 16.87
CA GLY A 430 -8.71 -6.33 16.95
C GLY A 430 -9.27 -4.92 16.70
N TYR A 431 -8.50 -3.99 16.15
CA TYR A 431 -8.89 -2.59 16.01
C TYR A 431 -10.02 -2.31 15.02
N LEU A 432 -10.36 -3.26 14.13
CA LEU A 432 -11.35 -3.09 13.07
C LEU A 432 -12.69 -2.49 13.55
N PRO A 433 -13.37 -3.01 14.59
CA PRO A 433 -14.65 -2.43 15.05
C PRO A 433 -14.51 -0.99 15.53
N LYS A 434 -13.38 -0.67 16.16
CA LYS A 434 -13.09 0.69 16.63
C LYS A 434 -12.90 1.64 15.45
N TRP A 435 -12.13 1.24 14.44
CA TRP A 435 -11.92 2.04 13.22
C TRP A 435 -13.24 2.26 12.47
N LEU A 436 -14.06 1.22 12.27
CA LEU A 436 -15.38 1.35 11.64
C LEU A 436 -16.29 2.30 12.43
N SER A 437 -16.29 2.22 13.77
CA SER A 437 -17.05 3.14 14.61
C SER A 437 -16.55 4.59 14.50
N GLN A 438 -15.25 4.81 14.33
CA GLN A 438 -14.68 6.14 14.09
C GLN A 438 -15.16 6.71 12.75
N ILE A 439 -15.11 5.91 11.65
CA ILE A 439 -15.65 6.28 10.34
C ILE A 439 -17.14 6.67 10.45
N GLU A 440 -17.94 5.87 11.16
CA GLU A 440 -19.37 6.16 11.33
C GLU A 440 -19.63 7.48 12.06
N ARG A 441 -18.79 7.85 13.03
CA ARG A 441 -18.93 9.08 13.81
C ARG A 441 -18.52 10.34 13.07
N VAL A 442 -17.77 10.25 11.96
CA VAL A 442 -17.36 11.43 11.18
C VAL A 442 -18.57 12.27 10.79
N GLN A 443 -18.51 13.55 11.02
CA GLN A 443 -19.54 14.53 10.67
C GLN A 443 -19.02 15.47 9.58
N GLY A 444 -19.92 16.23 8.94
CA GLY A 444 -19.54 17.20 7.91
C GLY A 444 -18.52 18.23 8.41
N LYS A 445 -18.64 18.67 9.67
CA LYS A 445 -17.68 19.60 10.30
C LYS A 445 -16.26 18.99 10.46
N ASP A 446 -16.16 17.67 10.64
CA ASP A 446 -14.87 16.98 10.75
C ASP A 446 -14.18 16.94 9.38
N VAL A 447 -14.96 16.69 8.31
CA VAL A 447 -14.47 16.79 6.92
C VAL A 447 -13.99 18.21 6.63
N GLN A 448 -14.76 19.25 6.97
CA GLN A 448 -14.35 20.64 6.78
C GLN A 448 -13.05 20.95 7.53
N ARG A 449 -12.92 20.48 8.76
CA ARG A 449 -11.75 20.70 9.61
C ARG A 449 -10.49 20.07 9.00
N VAL A 450 -10.54 18.80 8.56
CA VAL A 450 -9.35 18.12 8.00
C VAL A 450 -8.97 18.67 6.63
N ILE A 451 -9.93 19.10 5.79
CA ILE A 451 -9.63 19.83 4.57
C ILE A 451 -8.82 21.09 4.89
N LYS A 452 -9.33 21.90 5.82
CA LYS A 452 -8.69 23.15 6.24
C LYS A 452 -7.30 22.95 6.85
N GLN A 453 -7.08 21.86 7.59
CA GLN A 453 -5.84 21.61 8.31
C GLN A 453 -4.79 20.89 7.45
N SER A 454 -5.21 19.90 6.64
CA SER A 454 -4.31 18.95 5.97
C SER A 454 -4.22 19.16 4.46
N LEU A 455 -5.24 19.73 3.79
CA LEU A 455 -5.23 19.95 2.34
C LEU A 455 -5.11 21.43 1.96
N ARG A 456 -4.21 22.11 2.65
CA ARG A 456 -4.01 23.57 2.53
C ARG A 456 -3.26 23.94 1.25
N PRO A 457 -3.66 25.00 0.53
CA PRO A 457 -2.99 25.45 -0.69
C PRO A 457 -1.56 25.98 -0.43
N ASP A 458 -1.28 26.49 0.77
CA ASP A 458 0.02 27.00 1.18
C ASP A 458 0.98 25.93 1.75
N ALA A 459 0.54 24.67 1.84
CA ALA A 459 1.29 23.54 2.41
C ALA A 459 1.16 22.28 1.53
N ARG A 460 1.33 22.42 0.23
CA ARG A 460 1.21 21.33 -0.74
C ARG A 460 2.34 21.35 -1.79
N VAL A 461 2.52 20.24 -2.45
CA VAL A 461 3.28 20.12 -3.70
C VAL A 461 2.30 20.11 -4.86
N VAL A 462 2.51 21.00 -5.83
CA VAL A 462 1.78 20.98 -7.11
C VAL A 462 2.74 20.50 -8.18
N VAL A 463 2.43 19.40 -8.83
CA VAL A 463 3.18 18.94 -10.01
C VAL A 463 2.31 19.13 -11.25
N VAL A 464 2.85 19.88 -12.19
CA VAL A 464 2.28 20.06 -13.52
C VAL A 464 3.09 19.21 -14.48
N THR A 465 2.52 18.12 -14.96
CA THR A 465 3.12 17.31 -16.01
C THR A 465 2.67 17.87 -17.36
N GLU A 466 3.62 18.44 -18.12
CA GLU A 466 3.39 18.91 -19.47
C GLU A 466 3.68 17.78 -20.48
N ALA A 467 2.82 17.64 -21.50
CA ALA A 467 3.07 16.74 -22.61
C ALA A 467 4.25 17.24 -23.44
N ALA A 468 5.32 16.47 -23.49
CA ALA A 468 6.43 16.71 -24.41
C ALA A 468 6.19 15.96 -25.73
N PRO A 469 6.61 16.52 -26.88
CA PRO A 469 6.63 15.71 -28.09
C PRO A 469 7.50 14.46 -27.86
N PRO A 470 7.14 13.30 -28.44
CA PRO A 470 8.01 12.13 -28.42
C PRO A 470 9.40 12.55 -28.90
N ALA A 471 10.44 12.07 -28.22
CA ALA A 471 11.80 12.26 -28.71
C ALA A 471 11.86 11.79 -30.16
N ALA A 472 12.39 12.62 -31.05
CA ALA A 472 12.60 12.22 -32.44
C ALA A 472 13.40 10.90 -32.43
N GLN A 473 12.79 9.83 -32.94
CA GLN A 473 13.55 8.60 -33.15
C GLN A 473 14.69 8.96 -34.08
N GLU A 474 15.92 8.89 -33.59
CA GLU A 474 17.06 8.89 -34.48
C GLU A 474 16.86 7.76 -35.46
N ALA A 475 16.74 8.12 -36.73
CA ALA A 475 16.60 7.14 -37.80
C ALA A 475 17.83 6.22 -37.81
N PRO A 476 17.66 4.90 -38.04
CA PRO A 476 18.74 3.90 -38.00
C PRO A 476 19.86 4.16 -38.99
#